data_74a6e19a65eb11d1bb26d521f11a964c
#
_entry.id   74a6e19a65eb11d1bb26d521f11a964c
#
_cell.length_a   1.000
_cell.length_b   1.000
_cell.length_c   1.000
_cell.angle_alpha   90.00
_cell.angle_beta   90.00
_cell.angle_gamma   90.00
#
_symmetry.space_group_name_H-M   'P 1'
#
loop_
_entity.id
_entity.type
_entity.pdbx_description
1 polymer ?
#
loop_
_entity_poly.entity_id
_entity_poly.type
_entity_poly.pdbx_seq_one_letter_code
_entity_poly.pdbx_strand_id
1 'polypeptide(L)'
;MLEESVEGFVARWRAHAARGTAFARLEGSPLLEVALGETVVQLFERTGPYDAPAGPVRLVVHGVATRWSLDGSEGPSLAALGPARLRVSGRVVERDADVVVVDAGVPVVVGLMPADDGPSLPEAGDWITCETLAPAQAFVIREPVRRAVASPDDQV
;
A
#
# COMPACT_ATOMS: atom_id res chain seq x y z
N MET A 1 15.31 -10.00 -2.00
CA MET A 1 13.94 -10.43 -2.16
C MET A 1 13.69 -10.85 -3.58
N LEU A 2 13.12 -11.99 -3.74
CA LEU A 2 12.80 -12.44 -5.09
C LEU A 2 11.70 -11.58 -5.67
N GLU A 3 11.83 -11.34 -6.94
CA GLU A 3 10.83 -10.59 -7.64
C GLU A 3 9.58 -11.41 -7.80
N GLU A 4 8.47 -10.86 -7.44
CA GLU A 4 7.19 -11.51 -7.62
C GLU A 4 6.46 -10.87 -8.76
N SER A 5 5.61 -11.63 -9.41
CA SER A 5 4.71 -11.05 -10.38
C SER A 5 3.73 -10.13 -9.67
N VAL A 6 3.15 -9.20 -10.42
CA VAL A 6 2.13 -8.32 -9.88
C VAL A 6 0.97 -9.14 -9.32
N GLU A 7 0.55 -10.17 -10.08
CA GLU A 7 -0.57 -11.00 -9.63
C GLU A 7 -0.23 -11.74 -8.35
N GLY A 8 1.00 -12.24 -8.22
CA GLY A 8 1.38 -12.95 -7.01
C GLY A 8 1.44 -12.03 -5.80
N PHE A 9 1.95 -10.83 -5.99
CA PHE A 9 2.00 -9.86 -4.91
C PHE A 9 0.60 -9.49 -4.46
N VAL A 10 -0.30 -9.21 -5.39
CA VAL A 10 -1.68 -8.89 -5.05
C VAL A 10 -2.35 -10.06 -4.34
N ALA A 11 -2.16 -11.27 -4.83
CA ALA A 11 -2.76 -12.45 -4.20
C ALA A 11 -2.28 -12.60 -2.77
N ARG A 12 -1.00 -12.33 -2.53
CA ARG A 12 -0.42 -12.51 -1.19
C ARG A 12 -0.92 -11.46 -0.21
N TRP A 13 -1.09 -10.21 -0.67
CA TRP A 13 -1.30 -9.12 0.27
C TRP A 13 -2.67 -8.46 0.17
N ARG A 14 -3.56 -8.96 -0.69
CA ARG A 14 -4.84 -8.29 -0.90
C ARG A 14 -5.72 -8.22 0.35
N ALA A 15 -5.51 -9.11 1.31
CA ALA A 15 -6.25 -9.04 2.55
C ALA A 15 -5.93 -7.77 3.34
N HIS A 16 -4.80 -7.15 3.01
CA HIS A 16 -4.35 -5.92 3.67
C HIS A 16 -4.44 -4.73 2.71
N ALA A 17 -5.41 -4.74 1.83
CA ALA A 17 -5.61 -3.62 0.93
C ALA A 17 -6.22 -2.44 1.67
N ALA A 18 -5.79 -1.25 1.30
CA ALA A 18 -6.37 -0.02 1.81
C ALA A 18 -7.53 0.40 0.93
N ARG A 19 -8.43 1.19 1.48
CA ARG A 19 -9.50 1.82 0.72
C ARG A 19 -9.21 3.30 0.64
N GLY A 20 -9.37 3.86 -0.54
CA GLY A 20 -9.09 5.26 -0.74
C GLY A 20 -9.92 5.84 -1.85
N THR A 21 -9.63 7.08 -2.16
CA THR A 21 -10.29 7.79 -3.25
C THR A 21 -9.22 8.28 -4.20
N ALA A 22 -9.23 7.78 -5.42
CA ALA A 22 -8.28 8.20 -6.45
C ALA A 22 -8.74 9.49 -7.09
N PHE A 23 -7.78 10.34 -7.40
CA PHE A 23 -8.05 11.58 -8.13
C PHE A 23 -7.79 11.39 -9.60
N ALA A 24 -8.36 12.27 -10.42
CA ALA A 24 -8.11 12.24 -11.85
C ALA A 24 -6.62 12.44 -12.11
N ARG A 25 -6.13 11.78 -13.15
CA ARG A 25 -4.72 11.87 -13.51
C ARG A 25 -4.61 11.96 -15.01
N LEU A 26 -3.41 12.30 -15.48
CA LEU A 26 -3.15 12.33 -16.89
C LEU A 26 -3.29 10.92 -17.45
N GLU A 27 -3.86 10.85 -18.65
CA GLU A 27 -4.10 9.57 -19.28
C GLU A 27 -2.77 8.82 -19.47
N GLY A 28 -2.76 7.56 -19.07
CA GLY A 28 -1.57 6.74 -19.23
C GLY A 28 -0.48 6.98 -18.19
N SER A 29 -0.71 7.89 -17.24
CA SER A 29 0.29 8.17 -16.23
C SER A 29 0.31 7.05 -15.18
N PRO A 30 1.48 6.51 -14.86
CA PRO A 30 1.56 5.50 -13.79
C PRO A 30 1.49 6.09 -12.40
N LEU A 31 1.49 7.42 -12.25
CA LEU A 31 1.48 8.04 -10.95
C LEU A 31 0.05 8.23 -10.50
N LEU A 32 -0.31 7.59 -9.41
CA LEU A 32 -1.66 7.60 -8.85
C LEU A 32 -1.67 8.50 -7.64
N GLU A 33 -2.54 9.52 -7.66
CA GLU A 33 -2.77 10.35 -6.50
C GLU A 33 -4.02 9.87 -5.81
N VAL A 34 -3.92 9.56 -4.53
CA VAL A 34 -5.01 8.91 -3.82
C VAL A 34 -5.08 9.44 -2.40
N ALA A 35 -6.31 9.66 -1.94
CA ALA A 35 -6.56 10.01 -0.55
C ALA A 35 -6.72 8.72 0.24
N LEU A 36 -5.91 8.57 1.28
CA LEU A 36 -5.94 7.44 2.18
C LEU A 36 -6.17 8.00 3.57
N GLY A 37 -7.40 7.85 4.07
CA GLY A 37 -7.77 8.52 5.30
C GLY A 37 -7.71 10.03 5.10
N GLU A 38 -6.95 10.72 5.93
CA GLU A 38 -6.84 12.16 5.83
C GLU A 38 -5.61 12.61 5.07
N THR A 39 -4.90 11.68 4.47
CA THR A 39 -3.63 11.98 3.81
C THR A 39 -3.76 11.73 2.32
N VAL A 40 -3.24 12.64 1.51
CA VAL A 40 -3.17 12.45 0.06
C VAL A 40 -1.74 12.09 -0.28
N VAL A 41 -1.58 10.97 -0.98
CA VAL A 41 -0.26 10.48 -1.35
C VAL A 41 -0.20 10.23 -2.85
N GLN A 42 1.00 10.22 -3.39
CA GLN A 42 1.24 9.86 -4.77
C GLN A 42 2.03 8.56 -4.79
N LEU A 43 1.54 7.59 -5.55
CA LEU A 43 2.12 6.26 -5.59
C LEU A 43 2.31 5.85 -7.04
N PHE A 44 3.36 5.08 -7.29
CA PHE A 44 3.59 4.53 -8.61
C PHE A 44 2.72 3.29 -8.77
N GLU A 45 1.75 3.35 -9.68
CA GLU A 45 0.85 2.22 -9.88
C GLU A 45 1.56 1.12 -10.66
N ARG A 46 1.55 -0.09 -10.11
CA ARG A 46 2.21 -1.23 -10.72
C ARG A 46 1.26 -2.09 -11.54
N THR A 47 -0.02 -1.80 -11.50
CA THR A 47 -1.02 -2.71 -12.04
C THR A 47 -1.56 -2.31 -13.40
N GLY A 48 -1.00 -1.29 -14.06
CA GLY A 48 -1.46 -0.92 -15.40
C GLY A 48 -2.79 -1.54 -15.77
N PRO A 49 -3.46 -1.07 -16.78
CA PRO A 49 -3.03 -0.11 -17.81
C PRO A 49 -3.15 1.36 -17.43
N TYR A 50 -3.26 1.69 -16.15
CA TYR A 50 -3.28 3.07 -15.67
C TYR A 50 -4.51 3.85 -16.13
N ASP A 51 -5.63 3.15 -16.24
CA ASP A 51 -6.87 3.74 -16.71
C ASP A 51 -7.96 3.72 -15.65
N ALA A 52 -7.59 3.50 -14.39
CA ALA A 52 -8.57 3.49 -13.32
C ALA A 52 -9.20 4.88 -13.22
N PRO A 53 -10.53 4.95 -13.19
CA PRO A 53 -11.19 6.25 -13.10
C PRO A 53 -11.01 6.84 -11.71
N ALA A 54 -11.21 8.14 -11.61
CA ALA A 54 -11.25 8.78 -10.31
C ALA A 54 -12.42 8.22 -9.51
N GLY A 55 -12.25 8.14 -8.18
CA GLY A 55 -13.29 7.63 -7.31
C GLY A 55 -12.77 6.57 -6.37
N PRO A 56 -13.69 5.82 -5.75
CA PRO A 56 -13.29 4.82 -4.76
C PRO A 56 -12.37 3.77 -5.36
N VAL A 57 -11.36 3.36 -4.58
CA VAL A 57 -10.38 2.40 -5.05
C VAL A 57 -9.91 1.56 -3.87
N ARG A 58 -9.63 0.27 -4.14
CA ARG A 58 -8.92 -0.59 -3.20
C ARG A 58 -7.54 -0.86 -3.77
N LEU A 59 -6.54 -0.77 -2.93
CA LEU A 59 -5.18 -0.93 -3.39
C LEU A 59 -4.29 -1.44 -2.26
N VAL A 60 -3.27 -2.19 -2.63
CA VAL A 60 -2.21 -2.53 -1.70
C VAL A 60 -1.16 -1.44 -1.81
N VAL A 61 -0.88 -0.78 -0.70
CA VAL A 61 0.15 0.26 -0.64
C VAL A 61 1.45 -0.40 -0.21
N HIS A 62 2.49 -0.23 -0.99
CA HIS A 62 3.76 -0.92 -0.76
C HIS A 62 4.92 0.04 -0.84
N GLY A 63 5.84 -0.08 0.08
CA GLY A 63 7.08 0.67 0.05
C GLY A 63 8.20 -0.17 0.63
N VAL A 64 9.43 0.29 0.43
CA VAL A 64 10.62 -0.38 0.94
C VAL A 64 11.35 0.59 1.83
N ALA A 65 11.79 0.13 2.99
CA ALA A 65 12.54 0.97 3.92
C ALA A 65 13.85 0.28 4.28
N THR A 66 14.91 1.08 4.39
CA THR A 66 16.21 0.58 4.82
C THR A 66 16.51 0.97 6.26
N ARG A 67 15.72 1.86 6.82
CA ARG A 67 15.87 2.31 8.21
C ARG A 67 14.51 2.37 8.86
N TRP A 68 14.46 1.95 10.10
CA TRP A 68 13.23 2.05 10.87
C TRP A 68 13.60 2.13 12.34
N SER A 69 12.67 2.64 13.13
CA SER A 69 12.80 2.61 14.58
C SER A 69 11.60 1.91 15.17
N LEU A 70 11.78 1.33 16.35
CA LEU A 70 10.69 0.65 17.05
C LEU A 70 10.13 1.63 18.07
N ASP A 71 9.50 2.69 17.57
CA ASP A 71 9.08 3.80 18.40
C ASP A 71 7.62 4.12 18.06
N GLY A 72 6.77 4.06 19.05
CA GLY A 72 5.35 4.31 18.87
C GLY A 72 4.87 5.68 19.30
N SER A 73 5.80 6.61 19.52
CA SER A 73 5.40 7.89 20.10
C SER A 73 4.53 8.73 19.15
N GLU A 74 4.61 8.50 17.85
CA GLU A 74 3.83 9.28 16.90
C GLU A 74 2.40 8.81 16.76
N GLY A 75 2.09 7.61 17.25
CA GLY A 75 0.80 7.01 16.97
C GLY A 75 0.69 6.56 15.53
N PRO A 76 -0.45 5.97 15.14
CA PRO A 76 -0.63 5.53 13.76
C PRO A 76 -0.71 6.73 12.85
N SER A 77 0.12 6.76 11.82
CA SER A 77 0.09 7.87 10.88
C SER A 77 0.72 7.48 9.56
N LEU A 78 0.24 8.11 8.51
CA LEU A 78 0.78 7.98 7.17
C LEU A 78 0.93 9.39 6.63
N ALA A 79 2.12 9.74 6.17
CA ALA A 79 2.37 11.07 5.66
C ALA A 79 3.12 10.98 4.34
N ALA A 80 2.84 11.93 3.46
CA ALA A 80 3.58 12.05 2.20
C ALA A 80 4.83 12.87 2.46
N LEU A 81 5.97 12.35 2.02
CA LEU A 81 7.25 13.06 2.12
C LEU A 81 7.66 13.64 0.79
N GLY A 82 6.79 13.55 -0.21
CA GLY A 82 7.06 13.97 -1.56
C GLY A 82 6.49 12.95 -2.50
N PRO A 83 6.68 13.11 -3.81
CA PRO A 83 6.11 12.14 -4.74
C PRO A 83 6.64 10.74 -4.46
N ALA A 84 5.73 9.81 -4.29
CA ALA A 84 6.03 8.39 -4.13
C ALA A 84 6.99 8.11 -2.96
N ARG A 85 6.92 8.91 -1.89
CA ARG A 85 7.67 8.65 -0.65
C ARG A 85 6.74 8.84 0.52
N LEU A 86 6.84 7.92 1.47
CA LEU A 86 5.92 7.87 2.60
C LEU A 86 6.68 7.80 3.91
N ARG A 87 6.12 8.42 4.93
CA ARG A 87 6.49 8.16 6.32
C ARG A 87 5.36 7.36 6.93
N VAL A 88 5.71 6.21 7.50
CA VAL A 88 4.75 5.24 7.98
C VAL A 88 5.04 4.99 9.45
N SER A 89 4.02 5.12 10.29
CA SER A 89 4.15 4.83 11.71
C SER A 89 2.93 4.04 12.14
N GLY A 90 3.14 2.92 12.82
CA GLY A 90 2.01 2.13 13.27
C GLY A 90 2.45 0.81 13.84
N ARG A 91 1.46 0.00 14.17
CA ARG A 91 1.69 -1.31 14.74
C ARG A 91 1.80 -2.35 13.65
N VAL A 92 2.76 -3.23 13.78
CA VAL A 92 2.91 -4.34 12.85
C VAL A 92 1.83 -5.36 13.16
N VAL A 93 1.03 -5.68 12.15
CA VAL A 93 -0.07 -6.65 12.33
C VAL A 93 0.26 -8.00 11.73
N GLU A 94 1.24 -8.07 10.85
CA GLU A 94 1.67 -9.34 10.27
C GLU A 94 3.09 -9.18 9.75
N ARG A 95 3.87 -10.24 9.85
CA ARG A 95 5.22 -10.27 9.26
C ARG A 95 5.38 -11.57 8.50
N ASP A 96 5.97 -11.45 7.30
CA ASP A 96 6.32 -12.60 6.49
C ASP A 96 7.74 -12.33 5.98
N ALA A 97 8.71 -13.07 6.53
CA ALA A 97 10.13 -12.87 6.24
C ALA A 97 10.52 -11.42 6.56
N ASP A 98 10.92 -10.65 5.56
CA ASP A 98 11.33 -9.27 5.75
C ASP A 98 10.25 -8.27 5.32
N VAL A 99 9.01 -8.72 5.19
CA VAL A 99 7.90 -7.86 4.82
C VAL A 99 6.94 -7.79 5.99
N VAL A 100 6.55 -6.58 6.34
CA VAL A 100 5.61 -6.35 7.45
C VAL A 100 4.41 -5.58 6.94
N VAL A 101 3.26 -5.83 7.56
CA VAL A 101 2.08 -5.01 7.33
C VAL A 101 1.94 -4.09 8.53
N VAL A 102 1.90 -2.80 8.28
CA VAL A 102 1.84 -1.78 9.32
C VAL A 102 0.46 -1.13 9.27
N ASP A 103 -0.20 -1.09 10.42
CA ASP A 103 -1.47 -0.38 10.54
C ASP A 103 -1.14 1.07 10.88
N ALA A 104 -1.11 1.90 9.86
CA ALA A 104 -0.78 3.33 9.99
C ALA A 104 -2.04 4.18 9.87
N GLY A 105 -3.18 3.65 10.28
CA GLY A 105 -4.49 4.23 10.00
C GLY A 105 -5.07 3.64 8.74
N VAL A 106 -4.23 3.24 7.82
CA VAL A 106 -4.54 2.37 6.69
C VAL A 106 -3.42 1.33 6.64
N PRO A 107 -3.68 0.14 6.10
CA PRO A 107 -2.63 -0.87 6.02
C PRO A 107 -1.60 -0.50 4.95
N VAL A 108 -0.33 -0.67 5.31
CA VAL A 108 0.79 -0.42 4.40
C VAL A 108 1.70 -1.64 4.47
N VAL A 109 2.04 -2.19 3.32
CA VAL A 109 2.92 -3.34 3.22
C VAL A 109 4.34 -2.82 2.98
N VAL A 110 5.22 -3.06 3.94
CA VAL A 110 6.56 -2.47 3.89
C VAL A 110 7.59 -3.60 3.82
N GLY A 111 8.41 -3.57 2.78
CA GLY A 111 9.57 -4.45 2.70
C GLY A 111 10.72 -3.81 3.45
N LEU A 112 11.29 -4.56 4.39
CA LEU A 112 12.39 -4.05 5.20
C LEU A 112 13.69 -4.64 4.69
N MET A 113 14.67 -3.76 4.43
CA MET A 113 15.99 -4.19 3.97
C MET A 113 16.95 -3.95 5.12
N PRO A 114 17.18 -4.97 5.95
CA PRO A 114 18.00 -4.77 7.14
C PRO A 114 19.46 -4.52 6.77
N ALA A 115 20.10 -3.66 7.53
CA ALA A 115 21.53 -3.45 7.46
C ALA A 115 22.18 -4.30 8.54
N ASP A 116 23.48 -4.58 8.36
CA ASP A 116 24.19 -5.44 9.28
C ASP A 116 24.14 -4.92 10.72
N ASP A 117 24.20 -3.61 10.89
CA ASP A 117 24.19 -3.00 12.22
C ASP A 117 22.88 -2.31 12.52
N GLY A 118 21.84 -2.61 11.76
CA GLY A 118 20.55 -1.99 11.97
C GLY A 118 19.74 -2.72 13.03
N PRO A 119 18.54 -2.20 13.33
CA PRO A 119 17.66 -2.87 14.28
C PRO A 119 17.21 -4.22 13.74
N SER A 120 16.83 -5.10 14.63
CA SER A 120 16.27 -6.38 14.21
C SER A 120 14.90 -6.17 13.60
N LEU A 121 14.45 -7.16 12.86
CA LEU A 121 13.14 -7.09 12.22
C LEU A 121 12.05 -7.08 13.29
N PRO A 122 11.03 -6.24 13.12
CA PRO A 122 9.95 -6.21 14.10
C PRO A 122 9.05 -7.43 13.95
N GLU A 123 8.39 -7.77 15.03
CA GLU A 123 7.42 -8.85 15.06
C GLU A 123 6.02 -8.27 15.11
N ALA A 124 5.04 -9.10 14.80
CA ALA A 124 3.65 -8.68 14.95
C ALA A 124 3.42 -8.18 16.38
N GLY A 125 2.77 -7.05 16.49
CA GLY A 125 2.55 -6.40 17.78
C GLY A 125 3.53 -5.29 18.09
N ASP A 126 4.71 -5.30 17.47
CA ASP A 126 5.67 -4.23 17.65
C ASP A 126 5.22 -2.95 16.97
N TRP A 127 5.75 -1.84 17.43
CA TRP A 127 5.52 -0.55 16.79
C TRP A 127 6.71 -0.22 15.92
N ILE A 128 6.45 0.40 14.77
CA ILE A 128 7.51 0.76 13.84
C ILE A 128 7.23 2.13 13.24
N THR A 129 8.28 2.90 13.04
CA THR A 129 8.24 4.14 12.29
C THR A 129 9.35 4.08 11.25
N CYS A 130 9.00 4.36 10.00
CA CYS A 130 9.98 4.28 8.92
C CYS A 130 9.61 5.26 7.81
N GLU A 131 10.59 5.51 6.94
CA GLU A 131 10.40 6.28 5.72
C GLU A 131 10.74 5.39 4.55
N THR A 132 9.89 5.38 3.55
CA THR A 132 10.12 4.51 2.40
C THR A 132 11.02 5.20 1.38
N LEU A 133 11.70 4.37 0.61
CA LEU A 133 12.43 4.83 -0.55
C LEU A 133 11.43 5.08 -1.68
N ALA A 134 11.77 5.98 -2.59
CA ALA A 134 10.97 6.18 -3.78
C ALA A 134 11.30 5.09 -4.79
N PRO A 135 10.35 4.61 -5.55
CA PRO A 135 8.93 4.95 -5.49
C PRO A 135 8.15 4.00 -4.60
N ALA A 136 7.34 4.56 -3.74
CA ALA A 136 6.30 3.77 -3.10
C ALA A 136 5.26 3.42 -4.14
N GLN A 137 4.63 2.28 -3.99
CA GLN A 137 3.86 1.66 -5.07
C GLN A 137 2.44 1.38 -4.65
N ALA A 138 1.56 1.34 -5.65
CA ALA A 138 0.17 0.95 -5.47
C ALA A 138 -0.13 -0.23 -6.37
N PHE A 139 -0.77 -1.24 -5.81
CA PHE A 139 -1.26 -2.37 -6.57
C PHE A 139 -2.78 -2.31 -6.49
N VAL A 140 -3.40 -1.76 -7.52
CA VAL A 140 -4.85 -1.55 -7.52
C VAL A 140 -5.53 -2.91 -7.68
N ILE A 141 -6.52 -3.15 -6.83
CA ILE A 141 -7.28 -4.39 -6.88
C ILE A 141 -8.46 -4.15 -7.78
N ARG A 142 -8.45 -4.78 -8.96
CA ARG A 142 -9.51 -4.66 -9.92
C ARG A 142 -10.38 -5.87 -9.80
N GLU A 143 -11.55 -5.68 -9.21
CA GLU A 143 -12.47 -6.78 -9.05
C GLU A 143 -13.07 -7.12 -10.41
N PRO A 144 -13.35 -8.38 -10.66
CA PRO A 144 -14.08 -8.71 -11.87
C PRO A 144 -15.42 -7.99 -11.84
N VAL A 145 -15.82 -7.46 -12.98
CA VAL A 145 -17.12 -6.84 -13.08
C VAL A 145 -18.16 -7.92 -12.86
N ARG A 146 -18.97 -7.81 -11.80
CA ARG A 146 -20.06 -8.70 -11.61
C ARG A 146 -21.10 -8.22 -12.51
N ARG A 147 -21.39 -9.02 -13.47
CA ARG A 147 -22.43 -8.67 -14.31
C ARG A 147 -23.62 -8.72 -13.51
N ALA A 148 -23.89 -7.81 -13.23
CA ALA A 148 -24.97 -7.77 -12.41
C ALA A 148 -25.88 -8.88 -12.55
N VAL A 149 -25.51 -9.14 -12.37
CA VAL A 149 -25.89 -9.74 -12.57
C VAL A 149 -27.08 -9.87 -12.73
N ALA A 150 -26.98 -10.07 -13.05
CA ALA A 150 -27.67 -9.92 -13.35
C ALA A 150 -28.65 -9.98 -12.91
N SER A 151 -28.80 -9.81 -12.79
CA SER A 151 -29.54 -9.75 -12.57
C SER A 151 -30.49 -9.96 -12.68
N PRO A 152 -30.84 -10.49 -12.46
CA PRO A 152 -31.52 -10.61 -12.79
C PRO A 152 -32.46 -10.47 -12.88
N ASP A 153 -32.38 -10.60 -12.77
CA ASP A 153 -33.07 -10.46 -13.04
C ASP A 153 -33.63 -9.97 -13.34
N ASP A 154 -32.97 -9.69 -13.50
CA ASP A 154 -33.11 -9.13 -13.88
C ASP A 154 -33.77 -9.17 -14.48
N GLN A 155 -33.78 -9.45 -14.59
CA GLN A 155 -34.17 -9.44 -15.08
C GLN A 155 -35.04 -9.78 -15.32
N VAL A 156 -35.16 -9.96 -15.31
CA VAL A 156 -35.90 -10.13 -15.43
C VAL A 156 -36.38 -9.96 -15.66
#